data_31c222eab231eacc46ae219164e51fb9
#
_entry.id   31c222eab231eacc46ae219164e51fb9
#
_cell.length_a   1.000
_cell.length_b   1.000
_cell.length_c   1.000
_cell.angle_alpha   90.00
_cell.angle_beta   90.00
_cell.angle_gamma   90.00
#
_symmetry.space_group_name_H-M   'P 1'
#
loop_
_entity.id
_entity.type
_entity.pdbx_description
1 polymer ?
#
loop_
_entity_poly.entity_id
_entity_poly.type
_entity_poly.pdbx_seq_one_letter_code
_entity_poly.pdbx_strand_id
1 'polypeptide(L)'
;MKESRLPTEPPVIALLDGVPLANHELLKNRINLNDPEDFESSYQVSNRSHGTAMASLIIHGDLHKPLPPLESILYVRPIMKPNSSGGESVPEDIFFVDVLHKALKEIGEESQLKSIKVVNLSIGNWNRPFIHELSPEAKMIDWLSEKYNLLVIISSGNNSRNITLPMLYGKYAKLSNEEKLKEIYKNIWEDQSSMRILSPAESINGICVGASHFDYSNPQKYFSLHDPILAGYPSHYSCFGGGYKGSIKPDLIMSGGKQLFNVMDVSCMQAKLSPNFQSSTNSPGQLSASCTNGLKGCIGTRGTSNSAALASRFCAEFLKNLRKSQGLDIPPEYESVAIKAMLVHCCSWGDVGKVLHDKFVPQIPRLRKKEVLKWIGYGYPNPEISSFCTDQRVTLVGYGELPNGMQSEFNFPLPSCLISKAVSKRLTITLAWLSPIASCNQDYRLAKLSFRTKSSLIAKDISDSDERAAKRGTVQHEVFVGKQASTYLSGTNLEIVVSCKKEDRLTYPVKYVLMATLEVSPEVSLPIYEEIKSSLAQQVEPLKV
;
A
#
# COMPACT_ATOMS: atom_id res chain seq x y z
N MET A 1 -8.56 -25.64 -15.04
CA MET A 1 -9.15 -24.43 -14.45
C MET A 1 -10.58 -24.36 -14.93
N LYS A 2 -11.57 -24.16 -14.02
CA LYS A 2 -12.95 -23.87 -14.45
C LYS A 2 -12.91 -22.59 -15.31
N GLU A 3 -13.67 -22.56 -16.42
CA GLU A 3 -13.83 -21.34 -17.22
C GLU A 3 -14.19 -20.18 -16.29
N SER A 4 -13.25 -19.28 -16.08
CA SER A 4 -13.49 -18.10 -15.26
C SER A 4 -14.27 -17.09 -16.09
N ARG A 5 -15.34 -16.52 -15.52
CA ARG A 5 -16.13 -15.47 -16.17
C ARG A 5 -15.22 -14.38 -16.73
N LEU A 6 -15.50 -13.96 -17.96
CA LEU A 6 -14.84 -12.79 -18.54
C LEU A 6 -15.23 -11.52 -17.80
N PRO A 7 -14.38 -10.48 -17.80
CA PRO A 7 -14.70 -9.21 -17.17
C PRO A 7 -15.90 -8.56 -17.86
N THR A 8 -16.79 -7.99 -17.06
CA THR A 8 -18.00 -7.30 -17.52
C THR A 8 -18.01 -5.83 -17.14
N GLU A 9 -17.11 -5.44 -16.23
CA GLU A 9 -17.02 -4.08 -15.71
C GLU A 9 -15.97 -3.26 -16.47
N PRO A 10 -16.16 -1.95 -16.61
CA PRO A 10 -15.17 -1.06 -17.20
C PRO A 10 -13.87 -1.05 -16.37
N PRO A 11 -12.74 -0.56 -16.95
CA PRO A 11 -11.47 -0.54 -16.27
C PRO A 11 -11.50 0.38 -15.04
N VAL A 12 -11.06 -0.12 -13.90
CA VAL A 12 -10.87 0.66 -12.66
C VAL A 12 -9.40 0.83 -12.30
N ILE A 13 -8.53 0.01 -12.89
CA ILE A 13 -7.07 0.08 -12.75
C ILE A 13 -6.45 0.33 -14.12
N ALA A 14 -5.48 1.24 -14.16
CA ALA A 14 -4.50 1.36 -15.24
C ALA A 14 -3.16 0.79 -14.78
N LEU A 15 -2.55 -0.06 -15.59
CA LEU A 15 -1.18 -0.56 -15.40
C LEU A 15 -0.24 0.24 -16.33
N LEU A 16 0.67 1.02 -15.75
CA LEU A 16 1.77 1.68 -16.44
C LEU A 16 3.04 0.83 -16.26
N ASP A 17 3.39 0.05 -17.29
CA ASP A 17 4.44 -0.96 -17.22
C ASP A 17 5.02 -1.27 -18.62
N GLY A 18 5.72 -2.40 -18.79
CA GLY A 18 6.03 -2.98 -20.08
C GLY A 18 4.83 -3.61 -20.77
N VAL A 19 4.99 -3.99 -22.03
CA VAL A 19 3.95 -4.64 -22.83
C VAL A 19 3.72 -6.07 -22.37
N PRO A 20 2.53 -6.43 -21.86
CA PRO A 20 2.24 -7.79 -21.42
C PRO A 20 2.03 -8.75 -22.59
N LEU A 21 2.16 -10.04 -22.34
CA LEU A 21 1.75 -11.10 -23.28
C LEU A 21 0.22 -11.25 -23.24
N ALA A 22 -0.49 -10.32 -23.93
CA ALA A 22 -1.95 -10.21 -23.86
C ALA A 22 -2.70 -11.50 -24.28
N ASN A 23 -2.08 -12.33 -25.13
CA ASN A 23 -2.64 -13.63 -25.57
C ASN A 23 -2.39 -14.77 -24.60
N HIS A 24 -1.70 -14.56 -23.47
CA HIS A 24 -1.54 -15.58 -22.44
C HIS A 24 -2.91 -16.04 -21.92
N GLU A 25 -3.11 -17.33 -21.69
CA GLU A 25 -4.43 -17.90 -21.30
C GLU A 25 -5.08 -17.20 -20.10
N LEU A 26 -4.27 -16.75 -19.14
CA LEU A 26 -4.76 -16.03 -17.96
C LEU A 26 -5.11 -14.56 -18.24
N LEU A 27 -4.57 -13.98 -19.32
CA LEU A 27 -4.71 -12.55 -19.62
C LEU A 27 -5.63 -12.25 -20.79
N LYS A 28 -5.84 -13.25 -21.65
CA LYS A 28 -6.66 -13.14 -22.86
C LYS A 28 -8.07 -12.64 -22.54
N ASN A 29 -8.52 -11.62 -23.29
CA ASN A 29 -9.81 -10.94 -23.13
C ASN A 29 -10.00 -10.25 -21.75
N ARG A 30 -8.91 -9.99 -21.01
CA ARG A 30 -8.93 -9.30 -19.70
C ARG A 30 -8.14 -8.00 -19.69
N ILE A 31 -7.45 -7.72 -20.79
CA ILE A 31 -6.58 -6.56 -20.97
C ILE A 31 -7.12 -5.70 -22.11
N ASN A 32 -7.17 -4.39 -21.88
CA ASN A 32 -7.27 -3.37 -22.90
C ASN A 32 -5.91 -2.69 -23.03
N LEU A 33 -5.15 -3.05 -24.07
CA LEU A 33 -3.82 -2.49 -24.35
C LEU A 33 -3.97 -1.25 -25.24
N ASN A 34 -3.50 -0.11 -24.76
CA ASN A 34 -3.39 1.13 -25.53
C ASN A 34 -1.92 1.58 -25.58
N ASP A 35 -1.34 1.55 -26.77
CA ASP A 35 0.09 1.80 -26.99
C ASP A 35 0.30 2.83 -28.11
N PRO A 36 -0.03 4.12 -27.90
CA PRO A 36 0.08 5.15 -28.93
C PRO A 36 1.53 5.49 -29.32
N GLU A 37 2.53 5.13 -28.50
CA GLU A 37 3.95 5.27 -28.83
C GLU A 37 4.54 4.09 -29.59
N ASP A 38 3.74 3.06 -29.90
CA ASP A 38 4.17 1.83 -30.59
C ASP A 38 5.39 1.15 -29.92
N PHE A 39 5.37 1.09 -28.58
CA PHE A 39 6.43 0.38 -27.85
C PHE A 39 6.39 -1.13 -28.10
N GLU A 40 5.19 -1.67 -28.40
CA GLU A 40 4.99 -3.08 -28.69
C GLU A 40 5.85 -3.58 -29.86
N SER A 41 6.06 -2.76 -30.88
CA SER A 41 6.87 -3.12 -32.06
C SER A 41 8.32 -3.49 -31.70
N SER A 42 8.84 -3.00 -30.56
CA SER A 42 10.19 -3.30 -30.09
C SER A 42 10.29 -4.59 -29.25
N TYR A 43 9.15 -5.21 -28.89
CA TYR A 43 9.12 -6.37 -28.02
C TYR A 43 9.17 -7.71 -28.77
N GLN A 44 10.08 -8.56 -28.36
CA GLN A 44 9.96 -9.99 -28.58
C GLN A 44 9.12 -10.63 -27.48
N VAL A 45 8.59 -11.83 -27.71
CA VAL A 45 7.79 -12.54 -26.71
C VAL A 45 8.55 -12.73 -25.38
N SER A 46 9.84 -13.08 -25.45
CA SER A 46 10.71 -13.30 -24.28
C SER A 46 10.91 -12.06 -23.40
N ASN A 47 10.73 -10.87 -23.93
CA ASN A 47 10.96 -9.60 -23.22
C ASN A 47 9.70 -9.07 -22.50
N ARG A 48 8.54 -9.70 -22.71
CA ARG A 48 7.26 -9.27 -22.10
C ARG A 48 7.07 -9.80 -20.67
N SER A 49 8.14 -9.84 -19.86
CA SER A 49 8.12 -10.56 -18.58
C SER A 49 7.49 -9.76 -17.46
N HIS A 50 7.91 -8.52 -17.26
CA HIS A 50 7.46 -7.72 -16.13
C HIS A 50 5.99 -7.30 -16.28
N GLY A 51 5.61 -6.71 -17.40
CA GLY A 51 4.21 -6.33 -17.67
C GLY A 51 3.24 -7.53 -17.60
N THR A 52 3.67 -8.72 -18.08
CA THR A 52 2.87 -9.95 -17.98
C THR A 52 2.66 -10.38 -16.53
N ALA A 53 3.73 -10.35 -15.72
CA ALA A 53 3.64 -10.73 -14.31
C ALA A 53 2.77 -9.75 -13.51
N MET A 54 2.94 -8.44 -13.71
CA MET A 54 2.15 -7.41 -13.03
C MET A 54 0.67 -7.48 -13.42
N ALA A 55 0.36 -7.63 -14.71
CA ALA A 55 -1.01 -7.83 -15.17
C ALA A 55 -1.65 -9.09 -14.53
N SER A 56 -0.90 -10.19 -14.45
CA SER A 56 -1.36 -11.43 -13.81
C SER A 56 -1.66 -11.23 -12.33
N LEU A 57 -0.77 -10.59 -11.58
CA LEU A 57 -0.95 -10.35 -10.14
C LEU A 57 -2.11 -9.40 -9.86
N ILE A 58 -2.31 -8.39 -10.69
CA ILE A 58 -3.46 -7.48 -10.57
C ILE A 58 -4.76 -8.25 -10.84
N ILE A 59 -4.83 -9.04 -11.90
CA ILE A 59 -6.07 -9.73 -12.30
C ILE A 59 -6.37 -10.92 -11.39
N HIS A 60 -5.38 -11.72 -11.01
CA HIS A 60 -5.58 -13.03 -10.36
C HIS A 60 -5.04 -13.12 -8.94
N GLY A 61 -4.15 -12.22 -8.52
CA GLY A 61 -3.36 -12.38 -7.30
C GLY A 61 -2.27 -13.44 -7.47
N ASP A 62 -1.78 -13.98 -6.36
CA ASP A 62 -0.82 -15.09 -6.36
C ASP A 62 -1.51 -16.39 -6.79
N LEU A 63 -1.09 -16.97 -7.91
CA LEU A 63 -1.69 -18.18 -8.47
C LEU A 63 -1.44 -19.45 -7.63
N HIS A 64 -0.56 -19.40 -6.63
CA HIS A 64 -0.46 -20.46 -5.62
C HIS A 64 -1.70 -20.52 -4.72
N LYS A 65 -2.38 -19.40 -4.53
CA LYS A 65 -3.67 -19.28 -3.84
C LYS A 65 -4.67 -18.60 -4.76
N PRO A 66 -5.28 -19.35 -5.70
CA PRO A 66 -6.13 -18.75 -6.71
C PRO A 66 -7.31 -18.01 -6.08
N LEU A 67 -7.46 -16.75 -6.46
CA LEU A 67 -8.58 -15.89 -6.15
C LEU A 67 -9.47 -15.75 -7.39
N PRO A 68 -10.74 -15.38 -7.25
CA PRO A 68 -11.54 -14.98 -8.41
C PRO A 68 -10.83 -13.86 -9.17
N PRO A 69 -10.75 -13.93 -10.51
CA PRO A 69 -10.17 -12.85 -11.30
C PRO A 69 -11.00 -11.57 -11.16
N LEU A 70 -10.36 -10.41 -11.36
CA LEU A 70 -11.09 -9.14 -11.38
C LEU A 70 -12.24 -9.16 -12.38
N GLU A 71 -13.38 -8.58 -12.00
CA GLU A 71 -14.55 -8.42 -12.85
C GLU A 71 -14.40 -7.25 -13.84
N SER A 72 -13.46 -6.33 -13.59
CA SER A 72 -13.13 -5.23 -14.49
C SER A 72 -12.01 -5.59 -15.45
N ILE A 73 -12.05 -5.03 -16.66
CA ILE A 73 -10.93 -5.06 -17.60
C ILE A 73 -9.74 -4.31 -17.00
N LEU A 74 -8.53 -4.80 -17.20
CA LEU A 74 -7.29 -4.08 -16.89
C LEU A 74 -6.90 -3.21 -18.09
N TYR A 75 -6.85 -1.89 -17.91
CA TYR A 75 -6.27 -0.98 -18.90
C TYR A 75 -4.75 -1.01 -18.76
N VAL A 76 -4.04 -1.23 -19.84
CA VAL A 76 -2.58 -1.27 -19.88
C VAL A 76 -2.07 -0.19 -20.85
N ARG A 77 -1.21 0.67 -20.33
CA ARG A 77 -0.54 1.74 -21.06
C ARG A 77 0.96 1.51 -20.94
N PRO A 78 1.63 0.98 -22.00
CA PRO A 78 3.07 0.76 -21.96
C PRO A 78 3.85 2.06 -21.77
N ILE A 79 4.88 1.99 -20.92
CA ILE A 79 5.82 3.08 -20.63
C ILE A 79 7.27 2.61 -20.61
N MET A 80 7.52 1.35 -20.91
CA MET A 80 8.84 0.74 -20.96
C MET A 80 9.08 0.07 -22.32
N LYS A 81 10.37 -0.12 -22.64
CA LYS A 81 10.86 -0.92 -23.78
C LYS A 81 11.88 -1.96 -23.29
N PRO A 82 12.12 -3.04 -24.06
CA PRO A 82 13.25 -3.92 -23.82
C PRO A 82 14.56 -3.15 -23.86
N ASN A 83 15.46 -3.42 -22.92
CA ASN A 83 16.80 -2.86 -22.89
C ASN A 83 17.85 -3.86 -23.35
N SER A 84 19.09 -3.37 -23.56
CA SER A 84 20.22 -4.18 -24.05
C SER A 84 20.63 -5.33 -23.10
N SER A 85 20.25 -5.26 -21.82
CA SER A 85 20.52 -6.32 -20.84
C SER A 85 19.44 -7.39 -20.78
N GLY A 86 18.42 -7.34 -21.65
CA GLY A 86 17.31 -8.30 -21.71
C GLY A 86 16.20 -8.04 -20.70
N GLY A 87 16.27 -6.95 -19.94
CA GLY A 87 15.21 -6.45 -19.07
C GLY A 87 14.33 -5.41 -19.77
N GLU A 88 13.45 -4.78 -19.00
CA GLU A 88 12.55 -3.71 -19.42
C GLU A 88 12.89 -2.43 -18.66
N SER A 89 12.93 -1.29 -19.35
CA SER A 89 13.21 0.03 -18.77
C SER A 89 12.50 1.13 -19.54
N VAL A 90 12.37 2.29 -18.91
CA VAL A 90 11.96 3.50 -19.63
C VAL A 90 12.99 3.78 -20.71
N PRO A 91 12.58 4.12 -21.96
CA PRO A 91 13.50 4.42 -23.05
C PRO A 91 14.46 5.56 -22.69
N GLU A 92 15.75 5.41 -23.05
CA GLU A 92 16.79 6.40 -22.73
C GLU A 92 16.68 7.68 -23.55
N ASP A 93 16.04 7.60 -24.70
CA ASP A 93 15.82 8.70 -25.66
C ASP A 93 14.58 9.57 -25.33
N ILE A 94 13.83 9.20 -24.29
CA ILE A 94 12.61 9.90 -23.88
C ILE A 94 12.68 10.24 -22.38
N PHE A 95 12.32 11.46 -22.02
CA PHE A 95 12.20 11.80 -20.60
C PHE A 95 11.05 11.04 -19.94
N PHE A 96 11.33 10.34 -18.88
CA PHE A 96 10.31 9.56 -18.15
C PHE A 96 9.13 10.44 -17.70
N VAL A 97 9.41 11.68 -17.29
CA VAL A 97 8.36 12.62 -16.89
C VAL A 97 7.38 12.92 -18.02
N ASP A 98 7.82 12.94 -19.28
CA ASP A 98 6.96 13.21 -20.44
C ASP A 98 6.06 12.01 -20.77
N VAL A 99 6.61 10.79 -20.72
CA VAL A 99 5.83 9.55 -20.90
C VAL A 99 4.76 9.45 -19.81
N LEU A 100 5.14 9.70 -18.56
CA LEU A 100 4.25 9.66 -17.43
C LEU A 100 3.15 10.73 -17.53
N HIS A 101 3.52 11.95 -17.94
CA HIS A 101 2.56 13.03 -18.18
C HIS A 101 1.52 12.65 -19.22
N LYS A 102 1.96 12.14 -20.40
CA LYS A 102 1.06 11.72 -21.47
C LYS A 102 0.10 10.64 -20.99
N ALA A 103 0.61 9.59 -20.34
CA ALA A 103 -0.20 8.49 -19.85
C ALA A 103 -1.25 8.93 -18.82
N LEU A 104 -0.85 9.70 -17.80
CA LEU A 104 -1.77 10.16 -16.75
C LEU A 104 -2.77 11.20 -17.28
N LYS A 105 -2.37 12.05 -18.24
CA LYS A 105 -3.27 13.00 -18.89
C LYS A 105 -4.34 12.28 -19.70
N GLU A 106 -3.96 11.29 -20.50
CA GLU A 106 -4.87 10.46 -21.29
C GLU A 106 -5.91 9.79 -20.39
N ILE A 107 -5.46 9.10 -19.32
CA ILE A 107 -6.35 8.47 -18.32
C ILE A 107 -7.30 9.50 -17.69
N GLY A 108 -6.82 10.71 -17.43
CA GLY A 108 -7.59 11.76 -16.78
C GLY A 108 -8.57 12.50 -17.67
N GLU A 109 -8.30 12.62 -18.99
CA GLU A 109 -9.09 13.45 -19.90
C GLU A 109 -10.05 12.63 -20.77
N GLU A 110 -9.71 11.40 -21.17
CA GLU A 110 -10.57 10.59 -22.02
C GLU A 110 -11.82 10.10 -21.31
N SER A 111 -12.98 10.34 -21.93
CA SER A 111 -14.29 10.04 -21.34
C SER A 111 -14.48 8.55 -21.02
N GLN A 112 -13.95 7.67 -21.88
CA GLN A 112 -14.01 6.21 -21.73
C GLN A 112 -13.15 5.68 -20.60
N LEU A 113 -12.19 6.46 -20.08
CA LEU A 113 -11.27 6.08 -19.01
C LEU A 113 -11.63 6.69 -17.65
N LYS A 114 -12.71 7.45 -17.54
CA LYS A 114 -13.19 8.09 -16.29
C LYS A 114 -13.50 7.12 -15.16
N SER A 115 -13.75 5.85 -15.48
CA SER A 115 -13.94 4.78 -14.48
C SER A 115 -12.65 4.37 -13.79
N ILE A 116 -11.48 4.67 -14.37
CA ILE A 116 -10.17 4.41 -13.76
C ILE A 116 -9.99 5.35 -12.57
N LYS A 117 -9.66 4.76 -11.41
CA LYS A 117 -9.41 5.47 -10.14
C LYS A 117 -8.04 5.14 -9.58
N VAL A 118 -7.45 4.04 -10.02
CA VAL A 118 -6.17 3.53 -9.53
C VAL A 118 -5.20 3.38 -10.70
N VAL A 119 -3.98 3.85 -10.52
CA VAL A 119 -2.87 3.67 -11.46
C VAL A 119 -1.78 2.87 -10.77
N ASN A 120 -1.42 1.71 -11.30
CA ASN A 120 -0.25 0.96 -10.85
C ASN A 120 1.00 1.44 -11.58
N LEU A 121 2.03 1.79 -10.82
CA LEU A 121 3.33 2.20 -11.31
C LEU A 121 4.42 1.40 -10.58
N SER A 122 4.76 0.24 -11.11
CA SER A 122 5.71 -0.69 -10.50
C SER A 122 7.16 -0.45 -10.96
N ILE A 123 7.57 0.82 -11.02
CA ILE A 123 8.87 1.27 -11.53
C ILE A 123 9.59 2.10 -10.47
N GLY A 124 10.90 1.90 -10.36
CA GLY A 124 11.79 2.70 -9.53
C GLY A 124 13.11 3.01 -10.24
N ASN A 125 13.58 4.24 -10.13
CA ASN A 125 14.85 4.67 -10.73
C ASN A 125 16.02 4.40 -9.79
N TRP A 126 16.82 3.39 -10.10
CA TRP A 126 18.01 2.97 -9.34
C TRP A 126 19.06 4.08 -9.19
N ASN A 127 19.17 4.95 -10.19
CA ASN A 127 20.13 6.06 -10.18
C ASN A 127 19.62 7.23 -9.35
N ARG A 128 18.38 7.13 -8.82
CA ARG A 128 17.75 8.21 -8.05
C ARG A 128 17.10 7.70 -6.76
N PRO A 129 17.88 7.22 -5.79
CA PRO A 129 17.38 6.95 -4.45
C PRO A 129 16.94 8.28 -3.81
N PHE A 130 15.79 8.28 -3.15
CA PHE A 130 15.28 9.47 -2.50
C PHE A 130 16.15 9.88 -1.30
N ILE A 131 16.65 11.12 -1.31
CA ILE A 131 17.44 11.68 -0.20
C ILE A 131 16.67 12.80 0.50
N HIS A 132 16.36 13.88 -0.20
CA HIS A 132 15.69 15.06 0.37
C HIS A 132 14.72 15.74 -0.60
N GLU A 133 15.02 15.74 -1.91
CA GLU A 133 14.27 16.46 -2.92
C GLU A 133 13.38 15.53 -3.72
N LEU A 134 12.14 16.00 -3.97
CA LEU A 134 11.21 15.29 -4.82
C LEU A 134 11.69 15.28 -6.27
N SER A 135 11.60 14.13 -6.91
CA SER A 135 11.86 13.99 -8.34
C SER A 135 10.84 14.74 -9.20
N PRO A 136 11.18 15.10 -10.44
CA PRO A 136 10.21 15.64 -11.40
C PRO A 136 9.01 14.71 -11.58
N GLU A 137 9.26 13.39 -11.62
CA GLU A 137 8.25 12.35 -11.76
C GLU A 137 7.31 12.32 -10.55
N ALA A 138 7.84 12.39 -9.32
CA ALA A 138 7.03 12.46 -8.11
C ALA A 138 6.16 13.72 -8.08
N LYS A 139 6.73 14.87 -8.48
CA LYS A 139 5.98 16.13 -8.59
C LYS A 139 4.87 16.06 -9.66
N MET A 140 5.14 15.39 -10.78
CA MET A 140 4.17 15.15 -11.84
C MET A 140 3.02 14.27 -11.36
N ILE A 141 3.35 13.17 -10.67
CA ILE A 141 2.35 12.29 -10.07
C ILE A 141 1.49 13.08 -9.06
N ASP A 142 2.11 13.86 -8.18
CA ASP A 142 1.37 14.63 -7.16
C ASP A 142 0.40 15.62 -7.78
N TRP A 143 0.81 16.32 -8.83
CA TRP A 143 -0.02 17.27 -9.54
C TRP A 143 -1.18 16.60 -10.27
N LEU A 144 -0.90 15.56 -11.07
CA LEU A 144 -1.91 14.92 -11.90
C LEU A 144 -2.87 14.04 -11.09
N SER A 145 -2.40 13.45 -9.98
CA SER A 145 -3.25 12.73 -9.03
C SER A 145 -4.37 13.62 -8.48
N GLU A 146 -4.02 14.83 -8.06
CA GLU A 146 -5.00 15.79 -7.56
C GLU A 146 -5.89 16.32 -8.69
N LYS A 147 -5.30 16.74 -9.81
CA LYS A 147 -6.02 17.31 -10.95
C LYS A 147 -7.06 16.35 -11.53
N TYR A 148 -6.72 15.07 -11.67
CA TYR A 148 -7.58 14.07 -12.32
C TYR A 148 -8.26 13.12 -11.34
N ASN A 149 -8.04 13.32 -10.04
CA ASN A 149 -8.56 12.45 -8.99
C ASN A 149 -8.17 10.97 -9.22
N LEU A 150 -6.87 10.73 -9.31
CA LEU A 150 -6.27 9.41 -9.52
C LEU A 150 -5.39 9.01 -8.33
N LEU A 151 -5.53 7.79 -7.83
CA LEU A 151 -4.63 7.21 -6.85
C LEU A 151 -3.52 6.42 -7.55
N VAL A 152 -2.28 6.89 -7.45
CA VAL A 152 -1.13 6.18 -7.99
C VAL A 152 -0.51 5.28 -6.91
N ILE A 153 -0.44 3.99 -7.18
CA ILE A 153 0.20 2.96 -6.34
C ILE A 153 1.60 2.71 -6.89
N ILE A 154 2.63 2.96 -6.07
CA ILE A 154 4.02 3.00 -6.50
C ILE A 154 4.83 1.98 -5.69
N SER A 155 5.67 1.19 -6.33
CA SER A 155 6.60 0.30 -5.64
C SER A 155 7.71 1.09 -4.96
N SER A 156 8.13 0.67 -3.74
CA SER A 156 9.19 1.37 -3.00
C SER A 156 10.59 1.22 -3.61
N GLY A 157 10.77 0.25 -4.49
CA GLY A 157 12.04 -0.12 -5.10
C GLY A 157 12.66 -1.38 -4.47
N ASN A 158 13.55 -2.03 -5.21
CA ASN A 158 14.21 -3.26 -4.80
C ASN A 158 15.72 -3.05 -4.69
N ASN A 159 16.35 -3.46 -3.60
CA ASN A 159 17.79 -3.53 -3.46
C ASN A 159 18.21 -4.96 -3.08
N SER A 160 18.43 -5.79 -4.07
CA SER A 160 18.75 -7.22 -3.91
C SER A 160 20.25 -7.48 -3.78
N ARG A 161 20.91 -6.78 -2.88
CA ARG A 161 22.35 -6.94 -2.62
C ARG A 161 22.66 -8.18 -1.79
N ASN A 162 23.93 -8.58 -1.80
CA ASN A 162 24.44 -9.56 -0.86
C ASN A 162 24.41 -9.01 0.57
N ILE A 163 24.08 -9.88 1.53
CA ILE A 163 24.17 -9.58 2.96
C ILE A 163 25.47 -10.18 3.48
N THR A 164 26.40 -9.33 3.91
CA THR A 164 27.69 -9.78 4.46
C THR A 164 27.71 -9.47 5.95
N LEU A 165 27.65 -10.51 6.77
CA LEU A 165 27.58 -10.35 8.23
C LEU A 165 28.97 -10.20 8.86
N PRO A 166 29.13 -9.44 9.95
CA PRO A 166 30.42 -9.24 10.62
C PRO A 166 30.81 -10.45 11.49
N MET A 167 30.65 -11.67 10.97
CA MET A 167 30.98 -12.92 11.65
C MET A 167 31.33 -14.02 10.66
N LEU A 168 32.04 -15.06 11.14
CA LEU A 168 32.35 -16.25 10.36
C LEU A 168 31.10 -17.14 10.19
N TYR A 169 31.04 -17.86 9.07
CA TYR A 169 29.92 -18.76 8.78
C TYR A 169 29.74 -19.82 9.87
N GLY A 170 30.81 -20.41 10.39
CA GLY A 170 30.72 -21.41 11.47
C GLY A 170 30.04 -20.89 12.75
N LYS A 171 30.10 -19.58 13.02
CA LYS A 171 29.34 -18.93 14.09
C LYS A 171 27.89 -18.69 13.66
N TYR A 172 27.67 -18.14 12.47
CA TYR A 172 26.34 -17.90 11.92
C TYR A 172 25.48 -19.17 11.85
N ALA A 173 26.07 -20.28 11.41
CA ALA A 173 25.36 -21.55 11.27
C ALA A 173 24.77 -22.07 12.59
N LYS A 174 25.40 -21.75 13.72
CA LYS A 174 24.99 -22.15 15.08
C LYS A 174 23.91 -21.26 15.68
N LEU A 175 23.62 -20.11 15.07
CA LEU A 175 22.57 -19.20 15.54
C LEU A 175 21.18 -19.80 15.33
N SER A 176 20.26 -19.51 16.26
CA SER A 176 18.83 -19.74 16.08
C SER A 176 18.27 -18.88 14.93
N ASN A 177 17.10 -19.22 14.42
CA ASN A 177 16.46 -18.45 13.34
C ASN A 177 16.18 -16.99 13.75
N GLU A 178 15.82 -16.73 15.00
CA GLU A 178 15.61 -15.39 15.53
C GLU A 178 16.92 -14.59 15.60
N GLU A 179 18.00 -15.20 16.05
CA GLU A 179 19.31 -14.56 16.09
C GLU A 179 19.85 -14.27 14.68
N LYS A 180 19.66 -15.20 13.72
CA LYS A 180 19.99 -14.97 12.31
C LYS A 180 19.25 -13.77 11.76
N LEU A 181 17.93 -13.71 11.98
CA LEU A 181 17.09 -12.61 11.56
C LEU A 181 17.54 -11.28 12.16
N LYS A 182 17.90 -11.27 13.45
CA LYS A 182 18.42 -10.08 14.14
C LYS A 182 19.71 -9.56 13.52
N GLU A 183 20.66 -10.44 13.24
CA GLU A 183 21.93 -10.05 12.62
C GLU A 183 21.74 -9.53 11.18
N ILE A 184 20.83 -10.14 10.43
CA ILE A 184 20.46 -9.70 9.07
C ILE A 184 19.84 -8.29 9.12
N TYR A 185 18.85 -8.06 9.97
CA TYR A 185 18.19 -6.75 10.06
C TYR A 185 19.08 -5.67 10.63
N LYS A 186 19.97 -6.02 11.57
CA LYS A 186 21.02 -5.11 12.02
C LYS A 186 21.93 -4.68 10.86
N ASN A 187 22.36 -5.62 10.02
CA ASN A 187 23.18 -5.32 8.84
C ASN A 187 22.44 -4.42 7.83
N ILE A 188 21.17 -4.72 7.54
CA ILE A 188 20.33 -3.90 6.66
C ILE A 188 20.15 -2.50 7.24
N TRP A 189 19.95 -2.40 8.55
CA TRP A 189 19.79 -1.12 9.24
C TRP A 189 21.07 -0.28 9.22
N GLU A 190 22.21 -0.87 9.47
CA GLU A 190 23.50 -0.19 9.45
C GLU A 190 23.83 0.40 8.06
N ASP A 191 23.29 -0.23 6.99
CA ASP A 191 23.43 0.25 5.61
C ASP A 191 22.11 0.83 5.03
N GLN A 192 21.28 1.45 5.86
CA GLN A 192 20.02 2.06 5.42
C GLN A 192 20.17 3.12 4.30
N SER A 193 21.37 3.68 4.14
CA SER A 193 21.65 4.65 3.07
C SER A 193 21.52 4.06 1.67
N SER A 194 21.86 2.78 1.51
CA SER A 194 21.72 2.03 0.25
C SER A 194 20.31 1.47 0.04
N MET A 195 19.46 1.47 1.08
CA MET A 195 18.12 0.91 1.08
C MET A 195 17.02 1.97 0.91
N ARG A 196 17.36 3.17 0.47
CA ARG A 196 16.39 4.26 0.30
C ARG A 196 15.37 3.94 -0.77
N ILE A 197 14.13 4.41 -0.56
CA ILE A 197 13.08 4.31 -1.57
C ILE A 197 13.54 4.95 -2.89
N LEU A 198 13.14 4.37 -4.00
CA LEU A 198 13.54 4.81 -5.33
C LEU A 198 12.48 5.74 -5.93
N SER A 199 12.93 6.86 -6.52
CA SER A 199 12.02 7.78 -7.22
C SER A 199 11.24 7.03 -8.31
N PRO A 200 9.90 7.30 -8.44
CA PRO A 200 9.10 8.37 -7.83
C PRO A 200 8.32 7.98 -6.55
N ALA A 201 8.75 6.96 -5.81
CA ALA A 201 8.03 6.45 -4.62
C ALA A 201 7.86 7.48 -3.48
N GLU A 202 8.61 8.60 -3.53
CA GLU A 202 8.49 9.70 -2.58
C GLU A 202 7.31 10.64 -2.83
N SER A 203 6.50 10.43 -3.88
CA SER A 203 5.27 11.17 -4.15
C SER A 203 4.39 11.24 -2.89
N ILE A 204 3.86 12.43 -2.58
CA ILE A 204 3.04 12.65 -1.37
C ILE A 204 1.57 12.26 -1.59
N ASN A 205 1.07 12.38 -2.83
CA ASN A 205 -0.29 12.01 -3.20
C ASN A 205 -0.41 10.52 -3.54
N GLY A 206 0.65 9.90 -4.06
CA GLY A 206 0.73 8.47 -4.29
C GLY A 206 0.87 7.64 -3.00
N ILE A 207 0.57 6.36 -3.09
CA ILE A 207 0.83 5.35 -2.06
C ILE A 207 2.07 4.55 -2.46
N CYS A 208 3.10 4.61 -1.63
CA CYS A 208 4.32 3.82 -1.77
C CYS A 208 4.17 2.48 -1.05
N VAL A 209 4.39 1.37 -1.76
CA VAL A 209 4.21 0.02 -1.23
C VAL A 209 5.55 -0.70 -1.15
N GLY A 210 5.92 -1.10 0.07
CA GLY A 210 7.05 -1.99 0.33
C GLY A 210 6.65 -3.46 0.29
N ALA A 211 7.64 -4.35 0.39
CA ALA A 211 7.45 -5.79 0.29
C ALA A 211 7.70 -6.53 1.60
N SER A 212 6.81 -7.47 1.95
CA SER A 212 7.07 -8.48 2.97
C SER A 212 7.53 -9.80 2.35
N HIS A 213 8.33 -10.54 3.10
CA HIS A 213 8.86 -11.85 2.77
C HIS A 213 7.78 -12.91 2.94
N PHE A 214 6.83 -12.94 2.01
CA PHE A 214 5.70 -13.87 2.04
C PHE A 214 5.20 -14.21 0.64
N ASP A 215 4.90 -15.48 0.42
CA ASP A 215 4.12 -16.04 -0.69
C ASP A 215 3.55 -17.40 -0.27
N TYR A 216 2.77 -18.01 -1.14
CA TYR A 216 2.16 -19.33 -0.91
C TYR A 216 2.97 -20.48 -1.54
N SER A 217 4.23 -20.25 -1.97
CA SER A 217 5.08 -21.31 -2.49
C SER A 217 5.45 -22.33 -1.41
N ASN A 218 5.67 -23.60 -1.84
CA ASN A 218 6.05 -24.65 -0.90
C ASN A 218 7.56 -24.64 -0.66
N PRO A 219 8.05 -24.29 0.54
CA PRO A 219 9.48 -24.22 0.85
C PRO A 219 10.20 -25.57 0.80
N GLN A 220 9.49 -26.70 0.93
CA GLN A 220 10.11 -28.04 0.90
C GLN A 220 10.78 -28.39 -0.42
N LYS A 221 10.54 -27.64 -1.49
CA LYS A 221 11.14 -27.86 -2.81
C LYS A 221 12.56 -27.26 -2.97
N TYR A 222 13.07 -26.53 -1.97
CA TYR A 222 14.29 -25.72 -2.12
C TYR A 222 15.37 -26.06 -1.12
N PHE A 223 15.64 -27.34 -0.87
CA PHE A 223 16.54 -27.83 0.16
C PHE A 223 17.99 -27.30 0.13
N SER A 224 18.46 -26.81 -1.01
CA SER A 224 19.80 -26.23 -1.16
C SER A 224 19.87 -24.72 -0.88
N LEU A 225 18.74 -24.07 -0.67
CA LEU A 225 18.65 -22.61 -0.47
C LEU A 225 18.28 -22.30 0.98
N HIS A 226 18.84 -21.22 1.50
CA HIS A 226 18.57 -20.75 2.85
C HIS A 226 17.43 -19.72 2.84
N ASP A 227 16.51 -19.86 3.79
CA ASP A 227 15.40 -18.93 4.07
C ASP A 227 15.54 -18.37 5.50
N PRO A 228 16.45 -17.41 5.74
CA PRO A 228 16.71 -16.90 7.08
C PRO A 228 15.72 -15.80 7.50
N ILE A 229 14.85 -15.34 6.61
CA ILE A 229 13.87 -14.30 6.89
C ILE A 229 12.53 -14.95 7.18
N LEU A 230 11.96 -14.66 8.33
CA LEU A 230 10.68 -15.22 8.73
C LEU A 230 9.54 -14.70 7.86
N ALA A 231 8.57 -15.58 7.58
CA ALA A 231 7.41 -15.24 6.77
C ALA A 231 6.64 -14.04 7.35
N GLY A 232 6.29 -13.09 6.47
CA GLY A 232 5.58 -11.88 6.84
C GLY A 232 6.47 -10.71 7.28
N TYR A 233 7.75 -10.95 7.60
CA TYR A 233 8.68 -9.85 7.92
C TYR A 233 9.06 -9.05 6.66
N PRO A 234 9.54 -7.78 6.78
CA PRO A 234 10.00 -7.01 5.63
C PRO A 234 11.03 -7.77 4.80
N SER A 235 10.88 -7.81 3.49
CA SER A 235 11.86 -8.43 2.61
C SER A 235 13.17 -7.66 2.64
N HIS A 236 14.31 -8.37 2.59
CA HIS A 236 15.63 -7.74 2.57
C HIS A 236 15.84 -6.81 1.37
N TYR A 237 15.15 -7.05 0.27
CA TYR A 237 15.24 -6.24 -0.94
C TYR A 237 14.33 -5.01 -0.92
N SER A 238 13.35 -4.94 -0.01
CA SER A 238 12.40 -3.83 0.03
C SER A 238 13.07 -2.54 0.47
N CYS A 239 13.09 -1.54 -0.41
CA CYS A 239 13.58 -0.22 -0.09
C CYS A 239 12.67 0.48 0.93
N PHE A 240 13.29 1.29 1.83
CA PHE A 240 12.63 1.96 2.95
C PHE A 240 13.34 3.29 3.31
N GLY A 241 12.92 4.02 4.34
CA GLY A 241 13.71 5.14 4.88
C GLY A 241 12.97 6.45 5.14
N GLY A 242 11.68 6.51 4.83
CA GLY A 242 10.85 7.71 5.00
C GLY A 242 10.82 8.60 3.77
N GLY A 243 9.83 9.47 3.70
CA GLY A 243 9.54 10.32 2.56
C GLY A 243 9.89 11.80 2.77
N TYR A 244 9.37 12.64 1.87
CA TYR A 244 9.62 14.08 1.84
C TYR A 244 9.31 14.77 3.18
N LYS A 245 10.26 15.57 3.66
CA LYS A 245 10.22 16.26 4.98
C LYS A 245 9.93 15.32 6.16
N GLY A 246 10.21 14.01 6.01
CA GLY A 246 9.98 12.99 7.03
C GLY A 246 8.53 12.52 7.10
N SER A 247 7.78 12.57 6.00
CA SER A 247 6.52 11.86 5.84
C SER A 247 6.75 10.34 5.88
N ILE A 248 5.68 9.60 6.12
CA ILE A 248 5.75 8.14 6.18
C ILE A 248 5.88 7.58 4.76
N LYS A 249 6.98 6.86 4.50
CA LYS A 249 7.25 6.08 3.27
C LYS A 249 8.19 4.91 3.61
N PRO A 250 7.91 3.68 3.10
CA PRO A 250 6.68 3.32 2.38
C PRO A 250 5.44 3.62 3.22
N ASP A 251 4.27 3.81 2.59
CA ASP A 251 3.01 4.02 3.33
C ASP A 251 2.56 2.71 3.99
N LEU A 252 2.76 1.59 3.33
CA LEU A 252 2.41 0.25 3.81
C LEU A 252 3.29 -0.82 3.15
N ILE A 253 3.22 -2.05 3.66
CA ILE A 253 3.85 -3.20 3.02
C ILE A 253 2.84 -4.31 2.72
N MET A 254 3.03 -4.99 1.57
CA MET A 254 2.25 -6.15 1.17
C MET A 254 3.17 -7.32 0.82
N SER A 255 2.59 -8.50 0.64
CA SER A 255 3.33 -9.66 0.17
C SER A 255 4.07 -9.35 -1.13
N GLY A 256 5.39 -9.55 -1.13
CA GLY A 256 6.26 -9.30 -2.29
C GLY A 256 6.95 -10.56 -2.83
N GLY A 257 6.68 -11.72 -2.23
CA GLY A 257 7.34 -12.98 -2.54
C GLY A 257 8.62 -13.21 -1.71
N LYS A 258 8.93 -14.48 -1.48
CA LYS A 258 10.13 -14.89 -0.73
C LYS A 258 11.37 -14.80 -1.60
N GLN A 259 12.45 -14.28 -1.03
CA GLN A 259 13.79 -14.33 -1.58
C GLN A 259 14.62 -15.33 -0.79
N LEU A 260 15.06 -16.39 -1.43
CA LEU A 260 15.98 -17.35 -0.86
C LEU A 260 17.43 -16.99 -1.20
N PHE A 261 18.37 -17.58 -0.44
CA PHE A 261 19.78 -17.21 -0.52
C PHE A 261 20.66 -18.45 -0.76
N ASN A 262 21.69 -18.27 -1.60
CA ASN A 262 22.86 -19.11 -1.61
C ASN A 262 23.78 -18.67 -0.47
N VAL A 263 24.30 -19.60 0.28
CA VAL A 263 25.25 -19.34 1.36
C VAL A 263 26.53 -20.14 1.11
N MET A 264 27.68 -19.47 1.21
CA MET A 264 28.96 -20.16 1.13
C MET A 264 29.23 -20.81 2.48
N ASP A 265 29.18 -22.14 2.53
CA ASP A 265 29.23 -22.97 3.74
C ASP A 265 30.67 -23.35 4.15
N VAL A 266 31.55 -22.38 4.19
CA VAL A 266 32.91 -22.54 4.65
C VAL A 266 33.11 -21.89 6.02
N SER A 267 33.31 -22.70 7.05
CA SER A 267 33.26 -22.27 8.46
C SER A 267 34.23 -21.12 8.82
N CYS A 268 35.38 -21.05 8.15
CA CYS A 268 36.41 -20.01 8.37
C CYS A 268 36.24 -18.76 7.50
N MET A 269 35.26 -18.76 6.59
CA MET A 269 34.94 -17.58 5.77
C MET A 269 33.86 -16.72 6.41
N GLN A 270 33.83 -15.45 6.02
CA GLN A 270 32.78 -14.52 6.45
C GLN A 270 31.41 -14.98 5.96
N ALA A 271 30.42 -14.94 6.83
CA ALA A 271 29.05 -15.30 6.50
C ALA A 271 28.47 -14.31 5.45
N LYS A 272 28.24 -14.82 4.24
CA LYS A 272 27.69 -14.07 3.11
C LYS A 272 26.48 -14.78 2.54
N LEU A 273 25.34 -14.09 2.53
CA LEU A 273 24.10 -14.55 1.91
C LEU A 273 23.94 -13.83 0.58
N SER A 274 23.93 -14.60 -0.49
CA SER A 274 23.75 -14.08 -1.86
C SER A 274 22.35 -14.42 -2.35
N PRO A 275 21.50 -13.41 -2.72
CA PRO A 275 20.18 -13.67 -3.23
C PRO A 275 20.21 -14.61 -4.44
N ASN A 276 19.33 -15.61 -4.45
CA ASN A 276 19.16 -16.50 -5.60
C ASN A 276 18.14 -15.91 -6.56
N PHE A 277 18.57 -15.60 -7.78
CA PHE A 277 17.73 -14.97 -8.81
C PHE A 277 17.12 -15.93 -9.81
N GLN A 278 17.31 -17.25 -9.63
CA GLN A 278 16.70 -18.20 -10.53
C GLN A 278 15.17 -18.06 -10.52
N SER A 279 14.60 -17.98 -11.71
CA SER A 279 13.16 -17.91 -11.96
C SER A 279 12.73 -19.12 -12.75
N SER A 280 11.79 -19.88 -12.20
CA SER A 280 11.18 -21.04 -12.86
C SER A 280 9.77 -21.23 -12.30
N THR A 281 9.00 -22.12 -12.87
CA THR A 281 7.68 -22.52 -12.34
C THR A 281 7.76 -23.03 -10.89
N ASN A 282 8.92 -23.56 -10.50
CA ASN A 282 9.16 -24.08 -9.16
C ASN A 282 10.02 -23.15 -8.30
N SER A 283 10.32 -21.92 -8.74
CA SER A 283 11.06 -20.96 -7.92
C SER A 283 10.18 -20.41 -6.79
N PRO A 284 10.78 -20.04 -5.63
CA PRO A 284 10.07 -19.28 -4.62
C PRO A 284 9.61 -17.94 -5.19
N GLY A 285 8.55 -17.40 -4.61
CA GLY A 285 7.93 -16.17 -5.05
C GLY A 285 6.44 -16.35 -5.33
N GLN A 286 5.79 -15.28 -5.67
CA GLN A 286 4.38 -15.30 -6.08
C GLN A 286 4.26 -15.83 -7.49
N LEU A 287 3.43 -16.85 -7.69
CA LEU A 287 3.23 -17.45 -9.00
C LEU A 287 2.39 -16.50 -9.87
N SER A 288 2.90 -16.15 -11.03
CA SER A 288 2.26 -15.28 -12.01
C SER A 288 2.41 -15.80 -13.43
N ALA A 289 1.58 -15.33 -14.35
CA ALA A 289 1.74 -15.58 -15.78
C ALA A 289 3.13 -15.13 -16.26
N SER A 290 3.68 -15.84 -17.21
CA SER A 290 5.00 -15.60 -17.76
C SER A 290 5.03 -15.80 -19.27
N CYS A 291 5.85 -15.03 -19.95
CA CYS A 291 6.18 -15.25 -21.36
C CYS A 291 7.10 -16.46 -21.59
N THR A 292 7.66 -17.04 -20.52
CA THR A 292 8.46 -18.28 -20.59
C THR A 292 7.53 -19.49 -20.66
N ASN A 293 7.87 -20.48 -21.49
CA ASN A 293 7.08 -21.70 -21.71
C ASN A 293 5.72 -21.46 -22.41
N GLY A 294 5.66 -20.47 -23.30
CA GLY A 294 4.51 -20.20 -24.17
C GLY A 294 3.33 -19.53 -23.47
N LEU A 295 2.13 -19.70 -24.04
CA LEU A 295 0.92 -18.97 -23.62
C LEU A 295 0.28 -19.46 -22.31
N LYS A 296 0.85 -20.49 -21.66
CA LYS A 296 0.37 -21.08 -20.38
C LYS A 296 1.44 -21.03 -19.29
N GLY A 297 2.61 -20.47 -19.60
CA GLY A 297 3.74 -20.44 -18.69
C GLY A 297 3.44 -19.65 -17.43
N CYS A 298 3.92 -20.14 -16.29
CA CYS A 298 3.89 -19.39 -15.02
C CYS A 298 5.25 -19.49 -14.35
N ILE A 299 5.66 -18.43 -13.65
CA ILE A 299 6.90 -18.40 -12.87
C ILE A 299 6.67 -17.78 -11.49
N GLY A 300 7.52 -18.16 -10.53
CA GLY A 300 7.60 -17.47 -9.24
C GLY A 300 8.33 -16.14 -9.41
N THR A 301 7.66 -15.04 -9.09
CA THR A 301 8.21 -13.68 -9.13
C THR A 301 8.24 -13.06 -7.74
N ARG A 302 9.09 -12.05 -7.56
CA ARG A 302 9.25 -11.34 -6.28
C ARG A 302 9.73 -9.91 -6.50
N GLY A 303 9.33 -9.04 -5.61
CA GLY A 303 9.70 -7.62 -5.65
C GLY A 303 8.63 -6.71 -5.04
N THR A 304 8.98 -5.46 -4.82
CA THR A 304 8.02 -4.43 -4.41
C THR A 304 7.01 -4.12 -5.51
N SER A 305 7.34 -4.45 -6.78
CA SER A 305 6.41 -4.42 -7.91
C SER A 305 5.23 -5.36 -7.69
N ASN A 306 5.49 -6.59 -7.21
CA ASN A 306 4.45 -7.55 -6.86
C ASN A 306 3.53 -7.02 -5.76
N SER A 307 4.13 -6.40 -4.73
CA SER A 307 3.39 -5.78 -3.63
C SER A 307 2.49 -4.65 -4.13
N ALA A 308 2.99 -3.80 -5.03
CA ALA A 308 2.22 -2.72 -5.64
C ALA A 308 1.07 -3.24 -6.53
N ALA A 309 1.32 -4.32 -7.30
CA ALA A 309 0.29 -4.99 -8.10
C ALA A 309 -0.84 -5.55 -7.22
N LEU A 310 -0.49 -6.23 -6.12
CA LEU A 310 -1.48 -6.74 -5.16
C LEU A 310 -2.22 -5.62 -4.42
N ALA A 311 -1.55 -4.50 -4.10
CA ALA A 311 -2.20 -3.32 -3.53
C ALA A 311 -3.21 -2.72 -4.50
N SER A 312 -2.88 -2.66 -5.80
CA SER A 312 -3.81 -2.18 -6.84
C SER A 312 -5.01 -3.10 -6.98
N ARG A 313 -4.81 -4.43 -6.96
CA ARG A 313 -5.91 -5.40 -6.90
C ARG A 313 -6.82 -5.17 -5.69
N PHE A 314 -6.23 -5.02 -4.50
CA PHE A 314 -6.98 -4.73 -3.27
C PHE A 314 -7.85 -3.48 -3.42
N CYS A 315 -7.31 -2.42 -4.02
CA CYS A 315 -8.05 -1.18 -4.28
C CYS A 315 -9.27 -1.41 -5.20
N ALA A 316 -9.14 -2.23 -6.25
CA ALA A 316 -10.27 -2.56 -7.13
C ALA A 316 -11.35 -3.37 -6.43
N GLU A 317 -10.96 -4.38 -5.63
CA GLU A 317 -11.91 -5.17 -4.83
C GLU A 317 -12.64 -4.29 -3.81
N PHE A 318 -11.91 -3.37 -3.18
CA PHE A 318 -12.52 -2.42 -2.26
C PHE A 318 -13.52 -1.49 -2.97
N LEU A 319 -13.14 -0.92 -4.12
CA LEU A 319 -14.04 -0.04 -4.90
C LEU A 319 -15.31 -0.77 -5.32
N LYS A 320 -15.17 -2.03 -5.75
CA LYS A 320 -16.32 -2.89 -6.06
C LYS A 320 -17.26 -3.05 -4.85
N ASN A 321 -16.70 -3.35 -3.68
CA ASN A 321 -17.47 -3.50 -2.46
C ASN A 321 -18.13 -2.18 -2.04
N LEU A 322 -17.42 -1.07 -2.16
CA LEU A 322 -17.93 0.27 -1.87
C LEU A 322 -19.16 0.61 -2.72
N ARG A 323 -19.08 0.38 -4.04
CA ARG A 323 -20.20 0.63 -4.99
C ARG A 323 -21.39 -0.30 -4.78
N LYS A 324 -21.19 -1.50 -4.20
CA LYS A 324 -22.26 -2.47 -3.90
C LYS A 324 -22.85 -2.31 -2.50
N SER A 325 -22.24 -1.49 -1.63
CA SER A 325 -22.70 -1.31 -0.25
C SER A 325 -24.00 -0.53 -0.21
N GLN A 326 -25.04 -1.12 0.38
CA GLN A 326 -26.32 -0.42 0.58
C GLN A 326 -26.17 0.65 1.66
N GLY A 327 -26.66 1.85 1.37
CA GLY A 327 -26.65 2.97 2.32
C GLY A 327 -25.34 3.77 2.39
N LEU A 328 -24.35 3.45 1.55
CA LEU A 328 -23.14 4.24 1.40
C LEU A 328 -22.99 4.68 -0.06
N ASP A 329 -23.45 5.88 -0.36
CA ASP A 329 -23.34 6.48 -1.69
C ASP A 329 -22.19 7.50 -1.69
N ILE A 330 -21.00 7.05 -2.13
CA ILE A 330 -19.83 7.93 -2.27
C ILE A 330 -19.79 8.42 -3.71
N PRO A 331 -19.87 9.75 -3.94
CA PRO A 331 -19.77 10.30 -5.28
C PRO A 331 -18.46 9.91 -5.97
N PRO A 332 -18.47 9.70 -7.31
CA PRO A 332 -17.29 9.25 -8.06
C PRO A 332 -16.03 10.11 -7.89
N GLU A 333 -16.21 11.39 -7.59
CA GLU A 333 -15.11 12.34 -7.33
C GLU A 333 -14.41 12.15 -5.97
N TYR A 334 -14.97 11.33 -5.08
CA TYR A 334 -14.35 10.95 -3.81
C TYR A 334 -13.76 9.54 -3.83
N GLU A 335 -14.04 8.71 -4.85
CA GLU A 335 -13.68 7.30 -4.88
C GLU A 335 -12.15 7.08 -4.72
N SER A 336 -11.30 7.83 -5.42
CA SER A 336 -9.84 7.68 -5.31
C SER A 336 -9.32 8.02 -3.92
N VAL A 337 -9.90 9.04 -3.28
CA VAL A 337 -9.57 9.42 -1.90
C VAL A 337 -10.10 8.38 -0.91
N ALA A 338 -11.30 7.83 -1.15
CA ALA A 338 -11.87 6.76 -0.33
C ALA A 338 -11.04 5.48 -0.40
N ILE A 339 -10.59 5.08 -1.60
CA ILE A 339 -9.68 3.96 -1.79
C ILE A 339 -8.37 4.19 -1.03
N LYS A 340 -7.79 5.39 -1.14
CA LYS A 340 -6.58 5.77 -0.42
C LYS A 340 -6.76 5.68 1.10
N ALA A 341 -7.87 6.23 1.61
CA ALA A 341 -8.21 6.16 3.03
C ALA A 341 -8.34 4.71 3.48
N MET A 342 -9.09 3.87 2.77
CA MET A 342 -9.34 2.48 3.14
C MET A 342 -8.09 1.63 3.09
N LEU A 343 -7.25 1.78 2.05
CA LEU A 343 -6.01 1.01 1.93
C LEU A 343 -5.11 1.20 3.16
N VAL A 344 -5.06 2.41 3.72
CA VAL A 344 -4.32 2.70 4.94
C VAL A 344 -5.12 2.35 6.20
N HIS A 345 -6.44 2.56 6.19
CA HIS A 345 -7.32 2.32 7.34
C HIS A 345 -7.30 0.87 7.82
N CYS A 346 -7.18 -0.07 6.90
CA CYS A 346 -7.10 -1.49 7.24
C CYS A 346 -5.68 -1.95 7.62
N CYS A 347 -4.68 -1.05 7.64
CA CYS A 347 -3.32 -1.39 8.04
C CYS A 347 -3.16 -1.52 9.54
N SER A 348 -2.26 -2.41 9.94
CA SER A 348 -1.76 -2.51 11.31
C SER A 348 -0.35 -3.09 11.33
N TRP A 349 0.40 -2.77 12.38
CA TRP A 349 1.73 -3.34 12.58
C TRP A 349 1.69 -4.84 12.95
N GLY A 350 0.61 -5.29 13.59
CA GLY A 350 0.49 -6.66 14.04
C GLY A 350 1.64 -7.09 14.97
N ASP A 351 1.89 -8.39 15.03
CA ASP A 351 2.98 -8.94 15.86
C ASP A 351 4.36 -8.66 15.24
N VAL A 352 4.46 -8.63 13.90
CA VAL A 352 5.71 -8.30 13.20
C VAL A 352 6.18 -6.90 13.59
N GLY A 353 5.29 -5.90 13.54
CA GLY A 353 5.65 -4.53 13.91
C GLY A 353 6.04 -4.39 15.38
N LYS A 354 5.38 -5.12 16.30
CA LYS A 354 5.80 -5.18 17.73
C LYS A 354 7.22 -5.74 17.86
N VAL A 355 7.51 -6.86 17.19
CA VAL A 355 8.85 -7.47 17.25
C VAL A 355 9.91 -6.54 16.64
N LEU A 356 9.61 -5.88 15.52
CA LEU A 356 10.50 -4.86 14.94
C LEU A 356 10.78 -3.73 15.96
N HIS A 357 9.71 -3.21 16.58
CA HIS A 357 9.81 -2.16 17.59
C HIS A 357 10.65 -2.56 18.80
N ASP A 358 10.45 -3.79 19.31
CA ASP A 358 11.04 -4.21 20.57
C ASP A 358 12.45 -4.79 20.43
N LYS A 359 12.79 -5.38 19.25
CA LYS A 359 14.02 -6.16 19.07
C LYS A 359 14.95 -5.68 17.99
N PHE A 360 14.46 -5.09 16.89
CA PHE A 360 15.27 -4.89 15.69
C PHE A 360 15.62 -3.44 15.35
N VAL A 361 14.77 -2.47 15.73
CA VAL A 361 15.13 -1.05 15.56
C VAL A 361 15.99 -0.55 16.72
N PRO A 362 16.72 0.57 16.55
CA PRO A 362 17.51 1.17 17.61
C PRO A 362 16.71 1.40 18.89
N GLN A 363 17.25 0.96 20.03
CA GLN A 363 16.55 0.96 21.31
C GLN A 363 16.52 2.34 22.00
N ILE A 364 16.36 3.41 21.22
CA ILE A 364 16.16 4.79 21.71
C ILE A 364 14.64 5.03 21.80
N PRO A 365 14.02 5.10 22.99
CA PRO A 365 12.55 5.08 23.16
C PRO A 365 11.80 6.08 22.28
N ARG A 366 12.27 7.33 22.21
CA ARG A 366 11.64 8.40 21.41
C ARG A 366 11.75 8.23 19.89
N LEU A 367 12.62 7.33 19.41
CA LEU A 367 12.85 7.10 17.98
C LEU A 367 12.25 5.80 17.48
N ARG A 368 11.96 4.82 18.36
CA ARG A 368 11.54 3.47 17.97
C ARG A 368 10.37 3.46 16.98
N LYS A 369 9.27 4.15 17.31
CA LYS A 369 8.09 4.24 16.43
C LYS A 369 8.46 4.80 15.05
N LYS A 370 9.23 5.88 15.02
CA LYS A 370 9.68 6.51 13.78
C LYS A 370 10.51 5.56 12.92
N GLU A 371 11.36 4.75 13.56
CA GLU A 371 12.19 3.80 12.85
C GLU A 371 11.39 2.63 12.28
N VAL A 372 10.39 2.12 13.01
CA VAL A 372 9.44 1.11 12.48
C VAL A 372 8.65 1.69 11.30
N LEU A 373 8.15 2.91 11.42
CA LEU A 373 7.42 3.60 10.35
C LEU A 373 8.25 3.76 9.06
N LYS A 374 9.56 3.93 9.15
CA LYS A 374 10.43 3.98 7.96
C LYS A 374 10.48 2.63 7.22
N TRP A 375 10.31 1.51 7.93
CA TRP A 375 10.39 0.16 7.36
C TRP A 375 9.08 -0.35 6.81
N ILE A 376 8.00 -0.20 7.58
CA ILE A 376 6.71 -0.82 7.27
C ILE A 376 5.56 0.18 7.13
N GLY A 377 5.83 1.47 7.29
CA GLY A 377 4.79 2.49 7.22
C GLY A 377 3.69 2.25 8.26
N TYR A 378 2.44 2.35 7.82
CA TYR A 378 1.27 2.01 8.63
C TYR A 378 1.09 0.51 8.87
N GLY A 379 1.92 -0.33 8.24
CA GLY A 379 1.94 -1.78 8.42
C GLY A 379 1.30 -2.56 7.28
N TYR A 380 0.59 -3.63 7.65
CA TYR A 380 0.02 -4.61 6.74
C TYR A 380 -1.47 -4.41 6.59
N PRO A 381 -2.01 -4.23 5.37
CA PRO A 381 -3.46 -4.16 5.19
C PRO A 381 -4.10 -5.52 5.43
N ASN A 382 -5.16 -5.53 6.22
CA ASN A 382 -6.02 -6.69 6.44
C ASN A 382 -7.31 -6.53 5.61
N PRO A 383 -7.50 -7.31 4.53
CA PRO A 383 -8.69 -7.22 3.69
C PRO A 383 -10.01 -7.45 4.43
N GLU A 384 -10.00 -8.25 5.51
CA GLU A 384 -11.21 -8.54 6.29
C GLU A 384 -11.76 -7.29 7.00
N ILE A 385 -10.88 -6.35 7.35
CA ILE A 385 -11.30 -5.08 7.97
C ILE A 385 -12.02 -4.19 6.96
N SER A 386 -11.62 -4.24 5.69
CA SER A 386 -12.17 -3.39 4.63
C SER A 386 -13.57 -3.82 4.17
N SER A 387 -13.95 -5.07 4.41
CA SER A 387 -15.07 -5.67 3.69
C SER A 387 -16.38 -5.62 4.44
N PHE A 388 -16.38 -5.59 5.79
CA PHE A 388 -17.62 -5.79 6.54
C PHE A 388 -17.60 -5.16 7.92
N CYS A 389 -18.72 -4.52 8.29
CA CYS A 389 -19.12 -4.39 9.68
C CYS A 389 -19.48 -5.79 10.23
N THR A 390 -19.23 -6.02 11.49
CA THR A 390 -19.67 -7.20 12.25
C THR A 390 -20.42 -6.72 13.48
N ASP A 391 -21.06 -7.60 14.22
CA ASP A 391 -21.72 -7.21 15.48
C ASP A 391 -20.78 -6.47 16.44
N GLN A 392 -19.48 -6.78 16.40
CA GLN A 392 -18.44 -6.20 17.25
C GLN A 392 -17.60 -5.12 16.58
N ARG A 393 -17.86 -4.80 15.29
CA ARG A 393 -17.07 -3.81 14.53
C ARG A 393 -17.95 -2.98 13.62
N VAL A 394 -17.83 -1.67 13.74
CA VAL A 394 -18.54 -0.71 12.88
C VAL A 394 -17.55 0.27 12.28
N THR A 395 -17.63 0.46 10.98
CA THR A 395 -16.87 1.47 10.23
C THR A 395 -17.85 2.51 9.69
N LEU A 396 -17.62 3.76 10.03
CA LEU A 396 -18.31 4.91 9.44
C LEU A 396 -17.38 5.62 8.47
N VAL A 397 -17.95 6.10 7.38
CA VAL A 397 -17.25 6.85 6.34
C VAL A 397 -17.90 8.22 6.19
N GLY A 398 -17.11 9.26 6.34
CA GLY A 398 -17.48 10.65 6.06
C GLY A 398 -16.64 11.20 4.92
N TYR A 399 -17.20 12.06 4.09
CA TYR A 399 -16.49 12.75 3.03
C TYR A 399 -16.99 14.18 2.90
N GLY A 400 -16.17 15.02 2.28
CA GLY A 400 -16.55 16.42 2.06
C GLY A 400 -15.44 17.23 1.42
N GLU A 401 -15.73 18.50 1.23
CA GLU A 401 -14.77 19.50 0.79
C GLU A 401 -14.48 20.49 1.92
N LEU A 402 -13.21 20.78 2.14
CA LEU A 402 -12.80 21.68 3.22
C LEU A 402 -12.13 22.93 2.64
N PRO A 403 -12.77 24.10 2.78
CA PRO A 403 -12.16 25.36 2.39
C PRO A 403 -10.93 25.69 3.23
N ASN A 404 -10.08 26.51 2.67
CA ASN A 404 -8.85 27.00 3.30
C ASN A 404 -9.12 27.64 4.68
N GLY A 405 -8.45 27.15 5.71
CA GLY A 405 -8.59 27.65 7.09
C GLY A 405 -9.85 27.21 7.83
N MET A 406 -10.70 26.38 7.23
CA MET A 406 -11.97 25.94 7.82
C MET A 406 -11.84 24.58 8.53
N GLN A 407 -12.92 24.21 9.25
CA GLN A 407 -13.07 22.94 9.97
C GLN A 407 -14.42 22.32 9.67
N SER A 408 -14.46 20.97 9.71
CA SER A 408 -15.67 20.16 9.68
C SER A 408 -15.70 19.25 10.90
N GLU A 409 -16.88 19.00 11.43
CA GLU A 409 -17.10 18.15 12.59
C GLU A 409 -17.89 16.90 12.20
N PHE A 410 -17.43 15.76 12.67
CA PHE A 410 -18.09 14.46 12.51
C PHE A 410 -18.43 13.89 13.87
N ASN A 411 -19.67 13.51 14.05
CA ASN A 411 -20.19 12.94 15.27
C ASN A 411 -20.34 11.43 15.13
N PHE A 412 -19.46 10.67 15.78
CA PHE A 412 -19.51 9.23 15.80
C PHE A 412 -20.33 8.79 17.02
N PRO A 413 -21.52 8.15 16.87
CA PRO A 413 -22.33 7.71 17.99
C PRO A 413 -21.63 6.66 18.83
N LEU A 414 -21.60 6.83 20.15
CA LEU A 414 -21.02 5.86 21.05
C LEU A 414 -22.10 4.89 21.53
N PRO A 415 -21.87 3.56 21.38
CA PRO A 415 -22.87 2.57 21.77
C PRO A 415 -22.99 2.48 23.30
N SER A 416 -24.22 2.50 23.80
CA SER A 416 -24.54 2.44 25.24
C SER A 416 -24.07 1.15 25.89
N CYS A 417 -24.01 0.05 25.14
CA CYS A 417 -23.54 -1.25 25.63
C CYS A 417 -22.06 -1.28 26.06
N LEU A 418 -21.27 -0.25 25.71
CA LEU A 418 -19.89 -0.10 26.17
C LEU A 418 -19.74 0.69 27.47
N ILE A 419 -20.80 1.34 27.97
CA ILE A 419 -20.76 2.12 29.21
C ILE A 419 -20.42 1.21 30.37
N SER A 420 -19.43 1.61 31.17
CA SER A 420 -18.93 0.88 32.33
C SER A 420 -18.40 -0.54 32.05
N LYS A 421 -18.15 -0.89 30.79
CA LYS A 421 -17.58 -2.18 30.43
C LYS A 421 -16.06 -2.10 30.26
N ALA A 422 -15.35 -2.93 31.03
CA ALA A 422 -13.90 -3.11 30.96
C ALA A 422 -13.55 -4.15 29.88
N VAL A 423 -13.78 -3.81 28.61
CA VAL A 423 -13.51 -4.67 27.45
C VAL A 423 -12.41 -4.08 26.58
N SER A 424 -11.66 -4.92 25.89
CA SER A 424 -10.67 -4.46 24.92
C SER A 424 -11.37 -3.77 23.76
N LYS A 425 -11.03 -2.49 23.53
CA LYS A 425 -11.59 -1.62 22.49
C LYS A 425 -10.47 -1.10 21.62
N ARG A 426 -10.76 -1.00 20.34
CA ARG A 426 -9.88 -0.37 19.34
C ARG A 426 -10.68 0.65 18.54
N LEU A 427 -10.21 1.87 18.51
CA LEU A 427 -10.71 2.93 17.65
C LEU A 427 -9.65 3.25 16.62
N THR A 428 -9.97 3.07 15.35
CA THR A 428 -9.10 3.42 14.22
C THR A 428 -9.70 4.59 13.50
N ILE A 429 -8.93 5.65 13.27
CA ILE A 429 -9.37 6.84 12.53
C ILE A 429 -8.35 7.12 11.42
N THR A 430 -8.84 7.32 10.20
CA THR A 430 -8.02 7.61 9.03
C THR A 430 -8.63 8.76 8.23
N LEU A 431 -7.83 9.80 8.01
CA LEU A 431 -8.15 10.92 7.15
C LEU A 431 -7.23 10.87 5.94
N ALA A 432 -7.77 10.93 4.73
CA ALA A 432 -7.00 10.98 3.49
C ALA A 432 -7.49 12.10 2.57
N TRP A 433 -6.58 12.63 1.77
CA TRP A 433 -6.85 13.64 0.74
C TRP A 433 -5.80 13.58 -0.37
N LEU A 434 -6.06 14.26 -1.47
CA LEU A 434 -5.07 14.60 -2.48
C LEU A 434 -4.78 16.10 -2.36
N SER A 435 -3.51 16.45 -2.23
CA SER A 435 -3.12 17.85 -1.99
C SER A 435 -2.74 18.54 -3.29
N PRO A 436 -3.26 19.71 -3.58
CA PRO A 436 -2.62 20.63 -4.53
C PRO A 436 -1.18 20.88 -4.11
N ILE A 437 -0.31 21.13 -5.08
CA ILE A 437 1.13 21.32 -4.85
C ILE A 437 1.63 22.65 -5.41
N ALA A 438 2.72 23.15 -4.82
CA ALA A 438 3.51 24.29 -5.32
C ALA A 438 4.92 23.79 -5.67
N SER A 439 5.12 23.34 -6.90
CA SER A 439 6.31 22.60 -7.35
C SER A 439 7.65 23.31 -7.13
N CYS A 440 7.65 24.64 -7.06
CA CYS A 440 8.86 25.46 -6.93
C CYS A 440 9.05 26.06 -5.52
N ASN A 441 8.29 25.63 -4.51
CA ASN A 441 8.30 26.23 -3.19
C ASN A 441 8.74 25.28 -2.07
N GLN A 442 9.30 25.86 -1.00
CA GLN A 442 9.59 25.12 0.23
C GLN A 442 8.31 24.55 0.86
N ASP A 443 7.19 25.30 0.81
CA ASP A 443 5.86 24.81 1.18
C ASP A 443 5.20 24.12 -0.02
N TYR A 444 5.76 22.97 -0.36
CA TYR A 444 5.36 22.19 -1.50
C TYR A 444 3.89 21.75 -1.49
N ARG A 445 3.42 21.24 -0.33
CA ARG A 445 2.05 20.77 -0.12
C ARG A 445 1.16 21.91 0.33
N LEU A 446 0.17 22.31 -0.48
CA LEU A 446 -0.72 23.43 -0.19
C LEU A 446 -1.84 23.04 0.78
N ALA A 447 -2.43 21.85 0.64
CA ALA A 447 -3.46 21.38 1.56
C ALA A 447 -2.85 20.60 2.73
N LYS A 448 -2.97 21.14 3.93
CA LYS A 448 -2.46 20.56 5.19
C LYS A 448 -3.65 20.25 6.10
N LEU A 449 -4.29 19.09 5.83
CA LEU A 449 -5.41 18.63 6.64
C LEU A 449 -4.93 17.84 7.85
N SER A 450 -5.71 17.85 8.91
CA SER A 450 -5.52 17.00 10.08
C SER A 450 -6.81 16.82 10.86
N PHE A 451 -6.96 15.70 11.55
CA PHE A 451 -8.07 15.51 12.48
C PHE A 451 -7.62 15.58 13.94
N ARG A 452 -8.56 15.86 14.83
CA ARG A 452 -8.44 15.78 16.31
C ARG A 452 -9.69 15.10 16.86
N THR A 453 -9.54 14.36 17.95
CA THR A 453 -10.64 13.72 18.66
C THR A 453 -10.36 13.58 20.15
N LYS A 454 -11.41 13.48 20.96
CA LYS A 454 -11.35 13.14 22.37
C LYS A 454 -11.37 11.62 22.55
N SER A 455 -10.42 10.92 21.96
CA SER A 455 -10.33 9.45 21.98
C SER A 455 -10.28 8.85 23.39
N SER A 456 -9.92 9.64 24.41
CA SER A 456 -9.92 9.23 25.84
C SER A 456 -11.28 8.75 26.35
N LEU A 457 -12.38 9.07 25.67
CA LEU A 457 -13.71 8.51 25.96
C LEU A 457 -13.79 7.00 25.68
N ILE A 458 -12.97 6.49 24.76
CA ILE A 458 -12.97 5.10 24.32
C ILE A 458 -11.67 4.39 24.70
N ALA A 459 -10.53 5.00 24.38
CA ALA A 459 -9.21 4.43 24.54
C ALA A 459 -8.18 5.53 24.82
N LYS A 460 -7.19 5.22 25.66
CA LYS A 460 -6.18 6.20 26.09
C LYS A 460 -4.85 6.08 25.36
N ASP A 461 -4.51 4.87 24.90
CA ASP A 461 -3.21 4.60 24.30
C ASP A 461 -3.27 4.75 22.77
N ILE A 462 -2.33 5.47 22.18
CA ILE A 462 -2.11 5.55 20.74
C ILE A 462 -1.07 4.49 20.38
N SER A 463 -1.43 3.58 19.48
CA SER A 463 -0.53 2.56 18.92
C SER A 463 -0.25 2.82 17.44
N ASP A 464 0.82 2.23 16.93
CA ASP A 464 1.11 2.08 15.49
C ASP A 464 1.17 3.39 14.66
N SER A 465 1.35 4.57 15.28
CA SER A 465 1.42 5.84 14.53
C SER A 465 2.39 6.86 15.15
N ASP A 466 2.84 7.80 14.33
CA ASP A 466 3.50 9.04 14.71
C ASP A 466 2.72 10.21 14.08
N GLU A 467 1.94 10.89 14.88
CA GLU A 467 1.08 12.00 14.45
C GLU A 467 1.87 13.08 13.68
N ARG A 468 3.10 13.37 14.10
CA ARG A 468 3.94 14.39 13.45
C ARG A 468 4.36 13.96 12.05
N ALA A 469 4.72 12.68 11.87
CA ALA A 469 5.10 12.14 10.58
C ALA A 469 3.87 12.01 9.66
N ALA A 470 2.73 11.54 10.18
CA ALA A 470 1.47 11.44 9.45
C ALA A 470 0.99 12.81 8.94
N LYS A 471 1.03 13.84 9.76
CA LYS A 471 0.68 15.22 9.36
C LYS A 471 1.58 15.83 8.29
N ARG A 472 2.69 15.18 7.90
CA ARG A 472 3.57 15.60 6.80
C ARG A 472 3.21 14.97 5.45
N GLY A 473 2.39 13.92 5.45
CA GLY A 473 1.83 13.27 4.26
C GLY A 473 0.45 13.81 3.87
N THR A 474 -0.29 13.02 3.13
CA THR A 474 -1.68 13.26 2.74
C THR A 474 -2.61 12.15 3.26
N VAL A 475 -2.16 11.44 4.28
CA VAL A 475 -2.93 10.50 5.09
C VAL A 475 -2.54 10.69 6.54
N GLN A 476 -3.52 10.84 7.43
CA GLN A 476 -3.35 10.74 8.87
C GLN A 476 -4.11 9.50 9.34
N HIS A 477 -3.41 8.54 9.91
CA HIS A 477 -3.98 7.30 10.43
C HIS A 477 -3.53 7.11 11.88
N GLU A 478 -4.49 6.95 12.78
CA GLU A 478 -4.25 6.78 14.20
C GLU A 478 -5.08 5.62 14.76
N VAL A 479 -4.47 4.83 15.61
CA VAL A 479 -5.08 3.68 16.27
C VAL A 479 -5.01 3.89 17.78
N PHE A 480 -6.16 3.89 18.43
CA PHE A 480 -6.30 4.04 19.87
C PHE A 480 -6.77 2.70 20.46
N VAL A 481 -6.05 2.20 21.45
CA VAL A 481 -6.35 0.91 22.10
C VAL A 481 -6.52 1.13 23.59
N GLY A 482 -7.53 0.52 24.18
CA GLY A 482 -7.77 0.60 25.62
C GLY A 482 -8.61 -0.56 26.13
N LYS A 483 -8.42 -0.89 27.43
CA LYS A 483 -9.19 -1.93 28.13
C LYS A 483 -10.01 -1.37 29.31
N GLN A 484 -9.85 -0.09 29.65
CA GLN A 484 -10.53 0.52 30.78
C GLN A 484 -12.03 0.67 30.51
N ALA A 485 -12.84 0.62 31.56
CA ALA A 485 -14.26 0.93 31.49
C ALA A 485 -14.45 2.36 30.94
N SER A 486 -15.37 2.51 30.02
CA SER A 486 -15.71 3.82 29.45
C SER A 486 -16.80 4.47 30.32
N THR A 487 -16.63 5.76 30.63
CA THR A 487 -17.58 6.56 31.41
C THR A 487 -18.11 7.69 30.53
N TYR A 488 -19.26 7.48 29.91
CA TYR A 488 -20.00 8.49 29.15
C TYR A 488 -21.50 8.24 29.32
N LEU A 489 -22.30 9.22 28.98
CA LEU A 489 -23.76 9.12 29.04
C LEU A 489 -24.30 8.45 27.76
N SER A 490 -25.46 7.80 27.88
CA SER A 490 -26.19 7.31 26.70
C SER A 490 -26.50 8.48 25.74
N GLY A 491 -26.32 8.28 24.43
CA GLY A 491 -26.46 9.33 23.43
C GLY A 491 -25.22 10.23 23.23
N THR A 492 -24.10 9.95 23.95
CA THR A 492 -22.86 10.69 23.73
C THR A 492 -22.27 10.34 22.37
N ASN A 493 -21.82 11.35 21.64
CA ASN A 493 -21.07 11.21 20.39
C ASN A 493 -19.57 11.43 20.64
N LEU A 494 -18.74 10.70 19.91
CA LEU A 494 -17.32 11.01 19.77
C LEU A 494 -17.16 12.04 18.66
N GLU A 495 -16.78 13.25 19.04
CA GLU A 495 -16.49 14.34 18.11
C GLU A 495 -15.13 14.13 17.44
N ILE A 496 -15.10 14.17 16.10
CA ILE A 496 -13.90 14.14 15.28
C ILE A 496 -13.88 15.40 14.43
N VAL A 497 -12.94 16.29 14.71
CA VAL A 497 -12.81 17.58 14.01
C VAL A 497 -11.71 17.49 12.97
N VAL A 498 -12.08 17.63 11.70
CA VAL A 498 -11.14 17.75 10.57
C VAL A 498 -10.88 19.23 10.31
N SER A 499 -9.61 19.61 10.25
CA SER A 499 -9.19 21.00 10.06
C SER A 499 -8.26 21.13 8.86
N CYS A 500 -8.44 22.18 8.06
CA CYS A 500 -7.50 22.61 7.04
C CYS A 500 -6.69 23.79 7.58
N LYS A 501 -5.36 23.66 7.65
CA LYS A 501 -4.50 24.77 8.04
C LYS A 501 -4.58 25.87 6.97
N LYS A 502 -4.73 27.13 7.42
CA LYS A 502 -4.73 28.28 6.50
C LYS A 502 -3.41 28.36 5.74
N GLU A 503 -3.50 28.50 4.42
CA GLU A 503 -2.37 28.61 3.49
C GLU A 503 -2.74 29.55 2.35
N ASP A 504 -2.03 30.65 2.19
CA ASP A 504 -2.44 31.78 1.30
C ASP A 504 -2.58 31.37 -0.19
N ARG A 505 -1.93 30.30 -0.61
CA ARG A 505 -1.97 29.79 -2.00
C ARG A 505 -3.04 28.75 -2.26
N LEU A 506 -3.73 28.29 -1.23
CA LEU A 506 -4.83 27.33 -1.40
C LEU A 506 -6.09 28.12 -1.75
N THR A 507 -6.48 28.11 -3.02
CA THR A 507 -7.55 28.96 -3.58
C THR A 507 -8.90 28.24 -3.74
N TYR A 508 -8.94 26.93 -3.56
CA TYR A 508 -10.16 26.12 -3.69
C TYR A 508 -10.28 25.06 -2.57
N PRO A 509 -11.50 24.59 -2.29
CA PRO A 509 -11.73 23.56 -1.28
C PRO A 509 -11.04 22.25 -1.64
N VAL A 510 -10.59 21.50 -0.63
CA VAL A 510 -9.90 20.21 -0.78
C VAL A 510 -10.82 19.07 -0.40
N LYS A 511 -10.98 18.11 -1.31
CA LYS A 511 -11.73 16.87 -1.07
C LYS A 511 -10.99 15.98 -0.10
N TYR A 512 -11.72 15.43 0.86
CA TYR A 512 -11.19 14.48 1.83
C TYR A 512 -12.18 13.38 2.15
N VAL A 513 -11.65 12.27 2.66
CA VAL A 513 -12.44 11.17 3.23
C VAL A 513 -11.90 10.87 4.62
N LEU A 514 -12.83 10.74 5.57
CA LEU A 514 -12.58 10.33 6.94
C LEU A 514 -13.22 8.95 7.17
N MET A 515 -12.46 8.01 7.72
CA MET A 515 -12.95 6.71 8.14
C MET A 515 -12.71 6.54 9.63
N ALA A 516 -13.72 6.04 10.34
CA ALA A 516 -13.63 5.74 11.76
C ALA A 516 -14.21 4.35 12.03
N THR A 517 -13.40 3.46 12.62
CA THR A 517 -13.82 2.10 13.02
C THR A 517 -13.71 1.93 14.52
N LEU A 518 -14.82 1.55 15.13
CA LEU A 518 -14.84 1.07 16.51
C LEU A 518 -14.99 -0.46 16.51
N GLU A 519 -14.08 -1.11 17.21
CA GLU A 519 -14.01 -2.57 17.32
C GLU A 519 -13.81 -2.98 18.78
N VAL A 520 -14.47 -4.06 19.19
CA VAL A 520 -14.22 -4.75 20.47
C VAL A 520 -13.74 -6.16 20.23
N SER A 521 -13.17 -6.78 21.29
CA SER A 521 -12.73 -8.17 21.21
C SER A 521 -13.87 -9.09 20.73
N PRO A 522 -13.62 -10.00 19.77
CA PRO A 522 -14.63 -10.93 19.26
C PRO A 522 -15.25 -11.84 20.32
N GLU A 523 -14.55 -12.03 21.44
CA GLU A 523 -15.01 -12.85 22.59
C GLU A 523 -16.19 -12.20 23.35
N VAL A 524 -16.47 -10.92 23.07
CA VAL A 524 -17.48 -10.14 23.78
C VAL A 524 -18.71 -9.98 22.89
N SER A 525 -19.81 -10.59 23.30
CA SER A 525 -21.10 -10.44 22.60
C SER A 525 -21.78 -9.13 23.00
N LEU A 526 -21.50 -8.04 22.28
CA LEU A 526 -22.15 -6.73 22.44
C LEU A 526 -22.72 -6.26 21.10
N PRO A 527 -23.95 -5.72 21.05
CA PRO A 527 -24.64 -5.33 19.82
C PRO A 527 -24.19 -3.93 19.33
N ILE A 528 -22.88 -3.74 19.14
CA ILE A 528 -22.32 -2.43 18.79
C ILE A 528 -22.85 -1.93 17.45
N TYR A 529 -22.94 -2.82 16.45
CA TYR A 529 -23.43 -2.48 15.12
C TYR A 529 -24.88 -1.98 15.15
N GLU A 530 -25.78 -2.73 15.81
CA GLU A 530 -27.20 -2.40 15.86
C GLU A 530 -27.46 -1.10 16.64
N GLU A 531 -26.74 -0.86 17.73
CA GLU A 531 -26.88 0.39 18.48
C GLU A 531 -26.41 1.61 17.71
N ILE A 532 -25.25 1.54 17.04
CA ILE A 532 -24.74 2.65 16.23
C ILE A 532 -25.65 2.89 15.03
N LYS A 533 -26.09 1.84 14.34
CA LYS A 533 -27.02 1.94 13.21
C LYS A 533 -28.34 2.60 13.62
N SER A 534 -28.90 2.21 14.75
CA SER A 534 -30.14 2.81 15.29
C SER A 534 -29.95 4.29 15.64
N SER A 535 -28.81 4.64 16.23
CA SER A 535 -28.48 6.05 16.57
C SER A 535 -28.33 6.92 15.33
N LEU A 536 -27.74 6.39 14.26
CA LEU A 536 -27.60 7.11 12.98
C LEU A 536 -28.97 7.31 12.29
N ALA A 537 -29.86 6.31 12.33
CA ALA A 537 -31.19 6.42 11.78
C ALA A 537 -32.03 7.51 12.48
N GLN A 538 -31.86 7.69 13.78
CA GLN A 538 -32.52 8.75 14.55
C GLN A 538 -31.98 10.15 14.25
N GLN A 539 -30.72 10.29 13.83
CA GLN A 539 -30.11 11.58 13.48
C GLN A 539 -30.51 12.08 12.08
N VAL A 540 -31.07 11.23 11.22
CA VAL A 540 -31.46 11.54 9.83
C VAL A 540 -32.93 11.97 9.70
N GLU A 541 -33.74 11.97 10.76
CA GLU A 541 -35.07 12.53 10.67
C GLU A 541 -35.00 14.05 10.47
N PRO A 542 -35.55 14.58 9.33
CA PRO A 542 -35.59 16.02 9.15
C PRO A 542 -36.52 16.60 10.22
N LEU A 543 -36.03 17.61 10.95
CA LEU A 543 -36.87 18.49 11.74
C LEU A 543 -38.02 18.99 10.83
N LYS A 544 -39.21 18.43 11.00
CA LYS A 544 -40.44 19.05 10.45
C LYS A 544 -40.60 20.38 11.16
N VAL A 545 -40.33 21.47 10.42
CA VAL A 545 -40.70 22.82 10.80
C VAL A 545 -42.19 22.98 10.60
#